data_f752d02993b3762d8e3df42a96f4459d
#
_entry.id   f752d02993b3762d8e3df42a96f4459d
#
_cell.length_a   1.000
_cell.length_b   1.000
_cell.length_c   1.000
_cell.angle_alpha   90.00
_cell.angle_beta   90.00
_cell.angle_gamma   90.00
#
_symmetry.space_group_name_H-M   'P 1'
#
loop_
_entity.id
_entity.type
_entity.pdbx_description
1 polymer ?
#
loop_
_entity_poly.entity_id
_entity_poly.type
_entity_poly.pdbx_seq_one_letter_code
_entity_poly.pdbx_strand_id
1 'polypeptide(L)'
;HWGDMVVRGKAYFPRPEAVPMKSGLAPVTGQSYDEMTHREDRWFTIRLGGDAFFAQLPAEAWSGVPLNLHMHQDPVPGLKVDQWDYDTLKRMARQFGQYYGIDRDGLLYAGGVIQPGAGRPASEVFASKGPGDHRGLIFVDTLDGMPPRPDNLGTIVLDQEYAEGIFIVNAHVLWKAGAHGKSVSALSPPPEGQQSLGARIPVQLSGIHLQGVLYVAGDVRYAGHLKVYGGVVAQGAIVDGTNGSGMLEAWYNHDLRDGLVQGMPLVFVAPGSWQAKI
;
A
#
# COMPACT_ATOMS: atom_id res chain seq x y z
N HIS A 1 5.26 12.85 6.36
CA HIS A 1 3.88 13.08 6.69
C HIS A 1 3.48 12.12 7.80
N TRP A 2 2.89 12.65 8.83
CA TRP A 2 2.50 11.90 10.01
C TRP A 2 1.03 11.55 9.83
N GLY A 3 0.73 10.28 9.85
CA GLY A 3 -0.63 9.83 9.58
C GLY A 3 -1.19 9.01 10.72
N ASP A 4 -2.49 8.91 10.76
CA ASP A 4 -3.17 8.02 11.69
C ASP A 4 -3.29 6.63 11.08
N MET A 5 -3.20 5.62 11.93
CA MET A 5 -3.60 4.26 11.58
C MET A 5 -5.06 4.07 11.95
N VAL A 6 -5.86 3.61 10.99
CA VAL A 6 -7.28 3.40 11.19
C VAL A 6 -7.65 1.98 10.80
N VAL A 7 -8.25 1.23 11.71
CA VAL A 7 -8.66 -0.16 11.51
C VAL A 7 -10.13 -0.31 11.93
N ARG A 8 -10.99 -0.72 11.02
CA ARG A 8 -12.42 -0.92 11.32
C ARG A 8 -12.69 -2.08 12.28
N GLY A 9 -11.79 -3.03 12.34
CA GLY A 9 -11.92 -4.22 13.17
C GLY A 9 -11.01 -4.18 14.40
N LYS A 10 -10.39 -5.34 14.66
CA LYS A 10 -9.51 -5.60 15.78
C LYS A 10 -8.05 -5.51 15.34
N ALA A 11 -7.16 -5.17 16.27
CA ALA A 11 -5.71 -5.18 16.04
C ALA A 11 -5.04 -6.16 17.01
N TYR A 12 -3.98 -6.81 16.54
CA TYR A 12 -3.19 -7.75 17.31
C TYR A 12 -1.75 -7.26 17.39
N PHE A 13 -1.25 -7.10 18.58
CA PHE A 13 0.11 -6.68 18.86
C PHE A 13 0.84 -7.76 19.66
N PRO A 14 2.14 -7.99 19.43
CA PRO A 14 2.88 -8.96 20.24
C PRO A 14 2.98 -8.55 21.73
N ARG A 15 3.05 -7.26 22.01
CA ARG A 15 3.14 -6.66 23.33
C ARG A 15 2.77 -5.17 23.27
N PRO A 16 2.41 -4.52 24.40
CA PRO A 16 2.04 -3.10 24.41
C PRO A 16 3.11 -2.18 23.84
N GLU A 17 4.37 -2.46 24.10
CA GLU A 17 5.51 -1.65 23.64
C GLU A 17 5.73 -1.76 22.10
N ALA A 18 5.12 -2.76 21.47
CA ALA A 18 5.13 -2.90 20.02
C ALA A 18 4.07 -2.02 19.31
N VAL A 19 3.18 -1.36 20.07
CA VAL A 19 2.24 -0.39 19.51
C VAL A 19 3.05 0.84 19.08
N PRO A 20 3.02 1.20 17.80
CA PRO A 20 3.77 2.38 17.35
C PRO A 20 3.16 3.64 17.98
N MET A 21 3.94 4.34 18.74
CA MET A 21 3.52 5.60 19.38
C MET A 21 3.85 6.82 18.57
N LYS A 22 4.81 6.71 17.69
CA LYS A 22 5.28 7.80 16.84
C LYS A 22 5.43 7.31 15.41
N SER A 23 4.99 8.10 14.46
CA SER A 23 5.30 7.87 13.06
C SER A 23 6.57 8.62 12.70
N GLY A 24 7.47 7.99 11.99
CA GLY A 24 8.72 8.63 11.58
C GLY A 24 9.31 7.95 10.37
N LEU A 25 10.21 8.66 9.73
CA LEU A 25 11.12 8.05 8.78
C LEU A 25 12.16 7.24 9.54
N ALA A 26 12.71 6.23 8.87
CA ALA A 26 13.92 5.60 9.37
C ALA A 26 14.97 6.69 9.65
N PRO A 27 15.74 6.57 10.71
CA PRO A 27 16.77 7.55 11.01
C PRO A 27 17.67 7.73 9.78
N VAL A 28 17.81 8.96 9.34
CA VAL A 28 18.88 9.34 8.44
C VAL A 28 20.18 8.96 9.16
N THR A 29 21.11 8.37 8.46
CA THR A 29 22.36 7.81 8.95
C THR A 29 22.88 8.48 10.23
N GLY A 30 22.89 7.76 11.34
CA GLY A 30 23.43 8.21 12.62
C GLY A 30 22.47 8.87 13.60
N GLN A 31 21.19 9.05 13.26
CA GLN A 31 20.18 9.52 14.21
C GLN A 31 19.35 8.38 14.76
N SER A 32 19.10 8.38 16.07
CA SER A 32 18.15 7.45 16.66
C SER A 32 16.72 7.86 16.34
N TYR A 33 15.82 6.88 16.34
CA TYR A 33 14.38 7.13 16.14
C TYR A 33 13.84 8.16 17.16
N ASP A 34 14.34 8.12 18.39
CA ASP A 34 13.93 9.03 19.46
C ASP A 34 14.36 10.47 19.21
N GLU A 35 15.53 10.70 18.64
CA GLU A 35 16.02 12.04 18.32
C GLU A 35 15.18 12.72 17.23
N MET A 36 14.63 11.92 16.30
CA MET A 36 13.79 12.44 15.22
C MET A 36 12.35 12.71 15.64
N THR A 37 11.87 12.10 16.71
CA THR A 37 10.44 12.06 17.06
C THR A 37 10.11 12.75 18.38
N HIS A 38 10.98 13.57 18.91
CA HIS A 38 10.93 14.15 20.26
C HIS A 38 9.79 15.16 20.48
N ARG A 39 8.85 15.32 19.55
CA ARG A 39 7.76 16.28 19.67
C ARG A 39 6.43 15.57 19.94
N GLU A 40 5.82 15.91 21.07
CA GLU A 40 4.53 15.38 21.54
C GLU A 40 3.37 15.66 20.56
N ASP A 41 3.47 16.70 19.75
CA ASP A 41 2.49 17.11 18.76
C ASP A 41 2.42 16.20 17.51
N ARG A 42 3.23 15.14 17.46
CA ARG A 42 3.36 14.25 16.30
C ARG A 42 3.17 12.79 16.64
N TRP A 43 2.34 12.53 17.57
CA TRP A 43 2.01 11.19 17.92
C TRP A 43 1.20 10.51 16.81
N PHE A 44 1.58 9.27 16.55
CA PHE A 44 0.82 8.41 15.66
C PHE A 44 -0.44 7.96 16.39
N THR A 45 -1.61 8.31 15.87
CA THR A 45 -2.89 7.93 16.46
C THR A 45 -3.38 6.63 15.82
N ILE A 46 -3.71 5.66 16.65
CA ILE A 46 -4.31 4.39 16.22
C ILE A 46 -5.77 4.40 16.64
N ARG A 47 -6.67 4.27 15.66
CA ARG A 47 -8.12 4.20 15.87
C ARG A 47 -8.64 2.85 15.43
N LEU A 48 -9.24 2.11 16.37
CA LEU A 48 -9.80 0.80 16.13
C LEU A 48 -11.31 0.85 16.30
N GLY A 49 -12.06 0.18 15.40
CA GLY A 49 -13.49 -0.05 15.59
C GLY A 49 -13.78 -1.15 16.61
N GLY A 50 -12.83 -2.02 16.90
CA GLY A 50 -12.91 -3.09 17.89
C GLY A 50 -11.79 -3.03 18.91
N ASP A 51 -11.43 -4.20 19.45
CA ASP A 51 -10.43 -4.35 20.51
C ASP A 51 -9.00 -4.41 19.99
N ALA A 52 -8.04 -4.03 20.82
CA ALA A 52 -6.65 -4.41 20.67
C ALA A 52 -6.37 -5.68 21.51
N PHE A 53 -5.57 -6.58 20.96
CA PHE A 53 -5.12 -7.79 21.63
C PHE A 53 -3.61 -7.84 21.69
N PHE A 54 -3.08 -8.26 22.85
CA PHE A 54 -1.65 -8.38 23.09
C PHE A 54 -1.33 -9.85 23.37
N ALA A 55 -0.56 -10.47 22.48
CA ALA A 55 -0.32 -11.91 22.50
C ALA A 55 0.37 -12.43 23.80
N GLN A 56 1.10 -11.56 24.49
CA GLN A 56 1.90 -11.93 25.67
C GLN A 56 1.28 -11.50 27.00
N LEU A 57 0.11 -10.85 27.00
CA LEU A 57 -0.49 -10.34 28.22
C LEU A 57 -1.97 -10.71 28.30
N PRO A 58 -2.46 -11.27 29.41
CA PRO A 58 -3.88 -11.39 29.65
C PRO A 58 -4.53 -10.00 29.77
N ALA A 59 -5.80 -9.89 29.38
CA ALA A 59 -6.53 -8.63 29.34
C ALA A 59 -6.49 -7.83 30.66
N GLU A 60 -6.42 -8.52 31.77
CA GLU A 60 -6.36 -7.92 33.12
C GLU A 60 -5.03 -7.23 33.44
N ALA A 61 -3.99 -7.51 32.65
CA ALA A 61 -2.65 -6.94 32.85
C ALA A 61 -2.37 -5.67 32.01
N TRP A 62 -3.38 -5.15 31.31
CA TRP A 62 -3.22 -3.97 30.44
C TRP A 62 -3.18 -2.64 31.21
N SER A 63 -2.48 -2.59 32.31
CA SER A 63 -2.16 -1.34 32.98
C SER A 63 -1.14 -0.57 32.13
N GLY A 64 -1.62 0.23 31.18
CA GLY A 64 -0.75 1.02 30.31
C GLY A 64 -1.04 0.88 28.83
N VAL A 65 -2.33 0.82 28.46
CA VAL A 65 -2.73 1.01 27.05
C VAL A 65 -2.10 2.32 26.56
N PRO A 66 -1.31 2.30 25.47
CA PRO A 66 -0.72 3.51 24.93
C PRO A 66 -1.78 4.59 24.71
N LEU A 67 -1.52 5.80 25.15
CA LEU A 67 -2.46 6.94 25.08
C LEU A 67 -2.92 7.26 23.65
N ASN A 68 -2.14 6.84 22.66
CA ASN A 68 -2.45 7.03 21.25
C ASN A 68 -3.32 5.91 20.64
N LEU A 69 -3.70 4.90 21.42
CA LEU A 69 -4.55 3.79 21.00
C LEU A 69 -5.99 4.04 21.44
N HIS A 70 -6.86 4.30 20.48
CA HIS A 70 -8.29 4.52 20.72
C HIS A 70 -9.09 3.32 20.19
N MET A 71 -9.71 2.58 21.09
CA MET A 71 -10.56 1.42 20.79
C MET A 71 -12.05 1.83 20.71
N HIS A 72 -12.86 0.94 20.13
CA HIS A 72 -14.34 1.08 20.05
C HIS A 72 -14.80 2.40 19.39
N GLN A 73 -14.07 2.84 18.37
CA GLN A 73 -14.45 4.00 17.57
C GLN A 73 -15.50 3.58 16.55
N ASP A 74 -16.78 3.97 16.75
CA ASP A 74 -17.87 3.68 15.81
C ASP A 74 -18.70 4.95 15.57
N PRO A 75 -18.76 5.49 14.33
CA PRO A 75 -17.97 5.07 13.16
C PRO A 75 -16.49 5.39 13.32
N VAL A 76 -15.63 4.55 12.74
CA VAL A 76 -14.19 4.83 12.75
C VAL A 76 -13.94 6.06 11.88
N PRO A 77 -13.46 7.18 12.47
CA PRO A 77 -13.29 8.42 11.71
C PRO A 77 -12.24 8.30 10.62
N GLY A 78 -12.49 8.88 9.48
CA GLY A 78 -11.47 9.12 8.46
C GLY A 78 -11.30 8.05 7.38
N LEU A 79 -11.93 6.88 7.50
CA LEU A 79 -11.87 5.86 6.46
C LEU A 79 -13.03 5.99 5.46
N LYS A 80 -13.04 7.06 4.69
CA LYS A 80 -13.65 7.03 3.37
C LYS A 80 -12.53 6.73 2.37
N VAL A 81 -12.22 5.47 2.16
CA VAL A 81 -11.61 5.07 0.91
C VAL A 81 -12.76 5.13 -0.08
N ASP A 82 -12.86 6.21 -0.84
CA ASP A 82 -13.77 6.28 -1.95
C ASP A 82 -13.48 5.06 -2.81
N GLN A 83 -14.50 4.26 -3.07
CA GLN A 83 -14.35 3.12 -3.96
C GLN A 83 -13.89 3.69 -5.27
N TRP A 84 -12.69 3.32 -5.67
CA TRP A 84 -12.18 3.71 -6.97
C TRP A 84 -13.16 3.18 -8.00
N ASP A 85 -13.63 4.07 -8.85
CA ASP A 85 -14.61 3.73 -9.87
C ASP A 85 -13.99 2.70 -10.83
N TYR A 86 -14.45 1.45 -10.66
CA TYR A 86 -13.99 0.30 -11.45
C TYR A 86 -14.07 0.56 -12.95
N ASP A 87 -15.19 1.11 -13.43
CA ASP A 87 -15.39 1.34 -14.86
C ASP A 87 -14.46 2.41 -15.40
N THR A 88 -14.23 3.46 -14.63
CA THR A 88 -13.29 4.52 -15.00
C THR A 88 -11.88 4.00 -15.05
N LEU A 89 -11.42 3.27 -14.04
CA LEU A 89 -10.06 2.72 -14.01
C LEU A 89 -9.84 1.68 -15.11
N LYS A 90 -10.81 0.81 -15.35
CA LYS A 90 -10.79 -0.16 -16.43
C LYS A 90 -10.66 0.51 -17.80
N ARG A 91 -11.47 1.55 -18.05
CA ARG A 91 -11.39 2.34 -19.28
C ARG A 91 -10.05 3.01 -19.45
N MET A 92 -9.52 3.59 -18.39
CA MET A 92 -8.21 4.23 -18.40
C MET A 92 -7.08 3.27 -18.69
N ALA A 93 -7.08 2.11 -18.05
CA ALA A 93 -6.07 1.08 -18.30
C ALA A 93 -6.10 0.60 -19.74
N ARG A 94 -7.30 0.50 -20.34
CA ARG A 94 -7.46 0.14 -21.75
C ARG A 94 -6.97 1.22 -22.72
N GLN A 95 -7.07 2.49 -22.34
CA GLN A 95 -6.69 3.61 -23.21
C GLN A 95 -5.23 4.04 -23.03
N PHE A 96 -4.74 4.07 -21.83
CA PHE A 96 -3.45 4.70 -21.48
C PHE A 96 -2.51 3.80 -20.66
N GLY A 97 -3.00 2.67 -20.20
CA GLY A 97 -2.26 1.74 -19.34
C GLY A 97 -2.16 0.35 -19.96
N GLN A 98 -2.09 -0.63 -19.07
CA GLN A 98 -2.05 -2.03 -19.40
C GLN A 98 -3.25 -2.73 -18.74
N TYR A 99 -4.11 -3.33 -19.56
CA TYR A 99 -5.30 -4.06 -19.11
C TYR A 99 -5.10 -5.55 -19.29
N TYR A 100 -5.36 -6.31 -18.22
CA TYR A 100 -5.27 -7.76 -18.19
C TYR A 100 -6.55 -8.39 -17.66
N GLY A 101 -7.00 -9.46 -18.32
CA GLY A 101 -7.92 -10.44 -17.71
C GLY A 101 -7.15 -11.44 -16.87
N ILE A 102 -7.84 -12.14 -15.99
CA ILE A 102 -7.29 -13.20 -15.16
C ILE A 102 -8.07 -14.49 -15.37
N ASP A 103 -7.39 -15.64 -15.32
CA ASP A 103 -8.05 -16.95 -15.26
C ASP A 103 -8.07 -17.51 -13.82
N ARG A 104 -8.61 -18.72 -13.67
CA ARG A 104 -8.71 -19.38 -12.36
C ARG A 104 -7.35 -19.84 -11.81
N ASP A 105 -6.35 -19.98 -12.67
CA ASP A 105 -4.99 -20.37 -12.30
C ASP A 105 -4.13 -19.15 -11.93
N GLY A 106 -4.69 -17.93 -12.05
CA GLY A 106 -4.01 -16.67 -11.71
C GLY A 106 -3.11 -16.16 -12.83
N LEU A 107 -3.21 -16.68 -14.04
CA LEU A 107 -2.48 -16.20 -15.20
C LEU A 107 -3.17 -14.96 -15.77
N LEU A 108 -2.35 -14.02 -16.23
CA LEU A 108 -2.79 -12.74 -16.79
C LEU A 108 -2.74 -12.74 -18.32
N TYR A 109 -3.81 -12.24 -18.92
CA TYR A 109 -3.99 -12.17 -20.37
C TYR A 109 -4.14 -10.72 -20.83
N ALA A 110 -3.20 -10.26 -21.63
CA ALA A 110 -3.23 -8.90 -22.17
C ALA A 110 -4.50 -8.64 -22.99
N GLY A 111 -5.11 -7.48 -22.80
CA GLY A 111 -6.38 -7.12 -23.44
C GLY A 111 -7.60 -7.85 -22.90
N GLY A 112 -7.45 -8.73 -21.90
CA GLY A 112 -8.54 -9.45 -21.26
C GLY A 112 -9.09 -10.64 -22.01
N VAL A 113 -8.45 -11.07 -23.10
CA VAL A 113 -8.89 -12.22 -23.90
C VAL A 113 -8.09 -13.45 -23.50
N ILE A 114 -8.75 -14.42 -22.86
CA ILE A 114 -8.12 -15.67 -22.43
C ILE A 114 -7.85 -16.54 -23.68
N GLN A 115 -6.58 -16.75 -23.97
CA GLN A 115 -6.12 -17.59 -25.07
C GLN A 115 -5.17 -18.68 -24.55
N PRO A 116 -5.33 -19.93 -24.93
CA PRO A 116 -4.43 -21.01 -24.52
C PRO A 116 -2.96 -20.68 -24.84
N GLY A 117 -2.09 -20.80 -23.85
CA GLY A 117 -0.65 -20.57 -24.00
C GLY A 117 -0.21 -19.09 -24.02
N ALA A 118 -1.13 -18.12 -23.93
CA ALA A 118 -0.80 -16.70 -23.90
C ALA A 118 -0.82 -16.10 -22.48
N GLY A 119 -1.22 -16.87 -21.49
CA GLY A 119 -1.25 -16.46 -20.09
C GLY A 119 0.16 -16.26 -19.55
N ARG A 120 0.36 -15.19 -18.76
CA ARG A 120 1.62 -14.85 -18.15
C ARG A 120 1.47 -14.81 -16.62
N PRO A 121 2.47 -15.29 -15.86
CA PRO A 121 2.49 -15.08 -14.42
C PRO A 121 2.41 -13.60 -14.06
N ALA A 122 1.66 -13.27 -13.02
CA ALA A 122 1.52 -11.89 -12.58
C ALA A 122 2.87 -11.26 -12.20
N SER A 123 3.77 -12.04 -11.59
CA SER A 123 5.12 -11.61 -11.25
C SER A 123 5.94 -11.12 -12.46
N GLU A 124 5.77 -11.75 -13.63
CA GLU A 124 6.44 -11.27 -14.85
C GLU A 124 5.84 -9.96 -15.37
N VAL A 125 4.52 -9.81 -15.27
CA VAL A 125 3.81 -8.61 -15.73
C VAL A 125 4.14 -7.40 -14.86
N PHE A 126 4.23 -7.61 -13.54
CA PHE A 126 4.49 -6.54 -12.57
C PHE A 126 5.98 -6.21 -12.42
N ALA A 127 6.88 -7.13 -12.78
CA ALA A 127 8.31 -6.95 -12.57
C ALA A 127 8.86 -5.69 -13.25
N SER A 128 9.60 -4.92 -12.48
CA SER A 128 10.45 -3.82 -12.95
C SER A 128 11.92 -4.20 -12.78
N LYS A 129 12.77 -3.78 -13.71
CA LYS A 129 14.21 -4.07 -13.66
C LYS A 129 14.90 -3.36 -12.50
N GLY A 130 14.40 -2.19 -12.12
CA GLY A 130 14.91 -1.37 -11.03
C GLY A 130 14.21 -0.02 -10.97
N PRO A 131 14.61 0.85 -10.03
CA PRO A 131 14.06 2.20 -9.92
C PRO A 131 14.14 2.97 -11.24
N GLY A 132 13.00 3.57 -11.62
CA GLY A 132 12.84 4.26 -12.90
C GLY A 132 12.29 3.39 -14.04
N ASP A 133 12.23 2.07 -13.89
CA ASP A 133 11.53 1.18 -14.84
C ASP A 133 10.03 1.09 -14.49
N HIS A 134 9.36 2.21 -14.64
CA HIS A 134 7.97 2.39 -14.23
C HIS A 134 7.00 1.66 -15.17
N ARG A 135 6.17 0.77 -14.62
CA ARG A 135 5.21 -0.03 -15.41
C ARG A 135 3.94 0.74 -15.80
N GLY A 136 3.76 1.93 -15.28
CA GLY A 136 2.54 2.70 -15.50
C GLY A 136 1.35 2.16 -14.71
N LEU A 137 0.15 2.32 -15.26
CA LEU A 137 -1.08 1.75 -14.73
C LEU A 137 -1.26 0.33 -15.25
N ILE A 138 -1.28 -0.64 -14.36
CA ILE A 138 -1.67 -2.01 -14.63
C ILE A 138 -3.03 -2.27 -13.95
N PHE A 139 -4.01 -2.71 -14.73
CA PHE A 139 -5.33 -3.10 -14.25
C PHE A 139 -5.53 -4.59 -14.53
N VAL A 140 -5.66 -5.36 -13.46
CA VAL A 140 -6.06 -6.77 -13.51
C VAL A 140 -7.55 -6.86 -13.21
N ASP A 141 -8.29 -7.43 -14.14
CA ASP A 141 -9.74 -7.56 -14.03
C ASP A 141 -10.16 -8.76 -13.18
N THR A 142 -11.44 -8.92 -12.93
CA THR A 142 -12.03 -10.10 -12.30
C THR A 142 -12.12 -11.27 -13.28
N LEU A 143 -12.46 -12.46 -12.78
CA LEU A 143 -12.60 -13.69 -13.59
C LEU A 143 -13.66 -13.57 -14.70
N ASP A 144 -14.70 -12.77 -14.50
CA ASP A 144 -15.82 -12.55 -15.43
C ASP A 144 -15.82 -11.17 -16.09
N GLY A 145 -14.85 -10.32 -15.76
CA GLY A 145 -14.75 -8.96 -16.29
C GLY A 145 -15.83 -8.00 -15.78
N MET A 146 -16.53 -8.34 -14.71
CA MET A 146 -17.56 -7.53 -14.04
C MET A 146 -16.98 -6.88 -12.77
N PRO A 147 -17.63 -5.86 -12.19
CA PRO A 147 -17.16 -5.27 -10.93
C PRO A 147 -16.87 -6.32 -9.85
N PRO A 148 -15.87 -6.09 -8.99
CA PRO A 148 -15.43 -7.05 -7.99
C PRO A 148 -16.55 -7.50 -7.04
N ARG A 149 -16.66 -8.81 -6.86
CA ARG A 149 -17.55 -9.50 -5.90
C ARG A 149 -16.79 -10.70 -5.32
N PRO A 150 -17.16 -11.19 -4.14
CA PRO A 150 -16.47 -12.32 -3.52
C PRO A 150 -16.37 -13.59 -4.39
N ASP A 151 -17.33 -13.80 -5.29
CA ASP A 151 -17.44 -14.99 -6.15
C ASP A 151 -16.67 -14.87 -7.48
N ASN A 152 -16.22 -13.66 -7.86
CA ASN A 152 -15.50 -13.45 -9.11
C ASN A 152 -14.03 -13.01 -8.93
N LEU A 153 -13.51 -13.05 -7.71
CA LEU A 153 -12.11 -12.74 -7.44
C LEU A 153 -11.24 -13.99 -7.67
N GLY A 154 -10.29 -13.88 -8.59
CA GLY A 154 -9.22 -14.86 -8.73
C GLY A 154 -8.11 -14.62 -7.69
N THR A 155 -7.01 -15.36 -7.83
CA THR A 155 -5.82 -15.13 -6.99
C THR A 155 -4.59 -15.01 -7.88
N ILE A 156 -3.81 -13.96 -7.71
CA ILE A 156 -2.50 -13.82 -8.36
C ILE A 156 -1.38 -14.03 -7.36
N VAL A 157 -0.26 -14.52 -7.86
CA VAL A 157 0.97 -14.70 -7.08
C VAL A 157 2.00 -13.68 -7.56
N LEU A 158 2.56 -12.92 -6.64
CA LEU A 158 3.65 -11.98 -6.86
C LEU A 158 4.89 -12.48 -6.11
N ASP A 159 5.95 -12.78 -6.84
CA ASP A 159 7.25 -13.22 -6.30
C ASP A 159 8.44 -12.52 -6.98
N GLN A 160 8.15 -11.48 -7.74
CA GLN A 160 9.19 -10.65 -8.36
C GLN A 160 9.99 -9.88 -7.29
N GLU A 161 11.25 -9.61 -7.62
CA GLU A 161 12.16 -8.86 -6.75
C GLU A 161 11.69 -7.42 -6.51
N TYR A 162 11.14 -6.77 -7.55
CA TYR A 162 10.75 -5.37 -7.51
C TYR A 162 9.66 -5.04 -8.52
N ALA A 163 8.75 -4.17 -8.12
CA ALA A 163 7.71 -3.60 -8.97
C ALA A 163 7.62 -2.09 -8.75
N GLU A 164 7.45 -1.32 -9.85
CA GLU A 164 7.27 0.11 -9.80
C GLU A 164 6.09 0.53 -10.67
N GLY A 165 5.06 1.12 -10.07
CA GLY A 165 3.85 1.52 -10.81
C GLY A 165 2.61 1.69 -9.95
N ILE A 166 1.47 1.78 -10.65
CA ILE A 166 0.14 1.79 -10.07
C ILE A 166 -0.56 0.51 -10.48
N PHE A 167 -0.85 -0.31 -9.51
CA PHE A 167 -1.41 -1.64 -9.72
C PHE A 167 -2.82 -1.71 -9.13
N ILE A 168 -3.81 -1.86 -9.99
CA ILE A 168 -5.22 -2.08 -9.62
C ILE A 168 -5.53 -3.55 -9.86
N VAL A 169 -5.76 -4.29 -8.81
CA VAL A 169 -5.91 -5.74 -8.84
C VAL A 169 -7.28 -6.14 -8.32
N ASN A 170 -8.18 -6.53 -9.23
CA ASN A 170 -9.49 -7.03 -8.87
C ASN A 170 -9.45 -8.56 -8.65
N ALA A 171 -8.57 -8.96 -7.73
CA ALA A 171 -8.31 -10.35 -7.35
C ALA A 171 -7.75 -10.36 -5.91
N HIS A 172 -7.52 -11.56 -5.35
CA HIS A 172 -6.67 -11.73 -4.18
C HIS A 172 -5.20 -11.71 -4.60
N VAL A 173 -4.32 -11.23 -3.74
CA VAL A 173 -2.87 -11.21 -3.95
C VAL A 173 -2.18 -12.07 -2.91
N LEU A 174 -1.36 -13.00 -3.37
CA LEU A 174 -0.37 -13.70 -2.56
C LEU A 174 1.02 -13.14 -2.92
N TRP A 175 1.59 -12.32 -2.06
CA TRP A 175 2.92 -11.75 -2.26
C TRP A 175 3.98 -12.55 -1.51
N LYS A 176 4.83 -13.23 -2.24
CA LYS A 176 5.99 -13.96 -1.70
C LYS A 176 7.21 -13.04 -1.78
N ALA A 177 7.40 -12.20 -0.76
CA ALA A 177 8.55 -11.30 -0.72
C ALA A 177 9.84 -12.11 -0.61
N GLY A 178 10.71 -11.93 -1.59
CA GLY A 178 12.05 -12.50 -1.59
C GLY A 178 12.97 -11.83 -0.56
N ALA A 179 14.17 -12.37 -0.38
CA ALA A 179 15.17 -11.80 0.52
C ALA A 179 15.74 -10.45 0.01
N HIS A 180 15.57 -10.16 -1.26
CA HIS A 180 16.19 -9.02 -1.93
C HIS A 180 15.14 -8.18 -2.66
N GLY A 181 14.99 -6.94 -2.23
CA GLY A 181 14.35 -5.89 -3.00
C GLY A 181 15.40 -4.92 -3.55
N LYS A 182 14.96 -3.83 -4.18
CA LYS A 182 15.85 -2.81 -4.73
C LYS A 182 16.09 -1.67 -3.73
N SER A 183 17.22 -1.00 -3.87
CA SER A 183 17.45 0.26 -3.18
C SER A 183 16.82 1.39 -3.99
N VAL A 184 16.01 2.21 -3.34
CA VAL A 184 15.34 3.35 -3.96
C VAL A 184 15.73 4.63 -3.27
N SER A 185 15.87 5.71 -4.02
CA SER A 185 16.05 7.05 -3.48
C SER A 185 14.68 7.65 -3.15
N ALA A 186 14.48 7.97 -1.90
CA ALA A 186 13.27 8.62 -1.41
C ALA A 186 13.61 10.05 -0.96
N LEU A 187 12.63 10.94 -1.02
CA LEU A 187 12.75 12.28 -0.46
C LEU A 187 11.98 12.33 0.86
N SER A 188 12.70 12.54 1.94
CA SER A 188 12.07 12.76 3.23
C SER A 188 11.40 14.15 3.27
N PRO A 189 10.29 14.32 4.02
CA PRO A 189 9.81 15.66 4.33
C PRO A 189 10.91 16.44 5.09
N PRO A 190 11.00 17.75 4.91
CA PRO A 190 11.96 18.55 5.65
C PRO A 190 11.67 18.42 7.16
N PRO A 191 12.70 18.43 8.00
CA PRO A 191 12.53 18.50 9.45
C PRO A 191 11.65 19.66 9.84
N GLU A 192 10.86 19.52 10.90
CA GLU A 192 10.03 20.62 11.38
C GLU A 192 10.87 21.79 11.86
N GLY A 193 10.38 22.98 11.62
CA GLY A 193 11.15 24.23 11.82
C GLY A 193 12.03 24.59 10.63
N GLN A 194 12.26 23.65 9.69
CA GLN A 194 12.99 23.91 8.43
C GLN A 194 12.06 23.86 7.21
N GLN A 195 10.76 23.78 7.42
CA GLN A 195 9.76 23.70 6.35
C GLN A 195 9.80 24.90 5.38
N SER A 196 10.23 26.06 5.89
CA SER A 196 10.43 27.27 5.08
C SER A 196 11.57 27.14 4.05
N LEU A 197 12.47 26.19 4.23
CA LEU A 197 13.59 25.98 3.33
C LEU A 197 13.25 25.06 2.14
N GLY A 198 12.08 24.40 2.16
CA GLY A 198 11.62 23.53 1.08
C GLY A 198 12.56 22.34 0.77
N ALA A 199 13.62 22.18 1.54
CA ALA A 199 14.65 21.19 1.29
C ALA A 199 14.19 19.81 1.75
N ARG A 200 13.86 18.95 0.79
CA ARG A 200 13.69 17.53 1.03
C ARG A 200 15.06 16.86 1.11
N ILE A 201 15.25 15.99 2.08
CA ILE A 201 16.52 15.28 2.28
C ILE A 201 16.46 13.94 1.54
N PRO A 202 17.40 13.64 0.64
CA PRO A 202 17.50 12.34 0.01
C PRO A 202 17.79 11.25 1.05
N VAL A 203 17.01 10.17 1.03
CA VAL A 203 17.17 9.00 1.88
C VAL A 203 17.23 7.77 0.99
N GLN A 204 18.14 6.85 1.27
CA GLN A 204 18.20 5.56 0.59
C GLN A 204 17.41 4.52 1.39
N LEU A 205 16.36 3.99 0.78
CA LEU A 205 15.60 2.87 1.31
C LEU A 205 16.09 1.58 0.64
N SER A 206 16.43 0.58 1.44
CA SER A 206 16.95 -0.70 0.93
C SER A 206 15.91 -1.81 1.02
N GLY A 207 15.95 -2.73 0.06
CA GLY A 207 15.11 -3.91 0.06
C GLY A 207 13.65 -3.62 -0.29
N ILE A 208 13.36 -2.57 -1.05
CA ILE A 208 12.01 -2.22 -1.48
C ILE A 208 11.53 -3.19 -2.56
N HIS A 209 10.36 -3.79 -2.35
CA HIS A 209 9.72 -4.72 -3.30
C HIS A 209 8.67 -4.02 -4.15
N LEU A 210 8.04 -2.95 -3.62
CA LEU A 210 7.07 -2.14 -4.34
C LEU A 210 7.39 -0.66 -4.18
N GLN A 211 7.51 0.05 -5.29
CA GLN A 211 7.47 1.51 -5.33
C GLN A 211 6.23 1.96 -6.08
N GLY A 212 5.31 2.60 -5.38
CA GLY A 212 4.05 3.06 -5.97
C GLY A 212 2.82 2.64 -5.18
N VAL A 213 1.75 2.29 -5.86
CA VAL A 213 0.46 1.94 -5.23
C VAL A 213 0.00 0.56 -5.69
N LEU A 214 -0.38 -0.26 -4.73
CA LEU A 214 -1.11 -1.50 -4.96
C LEU A 214 -2.51 -1.37 -4.35
N TYR A 215 -3.54 -1.35 -5.19
CA TYR A 215 -4.93 -1.42 -4.79
C TYR A 215 -5.48 -2.81 -5.11
N VAL A 216 -6.06 -3.48 -4.12
CA VAL A 216 -6.54 -4.86 -4.23
C VAL A 216 -8.00 -4.93 -3.79
N ALA A 217 -8.87 -5.44 -4.65
CA ALA A 217 -10.28 -5.64 -4.33
C ALA A 217 -10.52 -6.85 -3.40
N GLY A 218 -9.59 -7.79 -3.35
CA GLY A 218 -9.59 -8.93 -2.44
C GLY A 218 -8.66 -8.76 -1.25
N ASP A 219 -8.16 -9.89 -0.73
CA ASP A 219 -7.17 -9.94 0.35
C ASP A 219 -5.75 -9.79 -0.21
N VAL A 220 -4.87 -9.22 0.61
CA VAL A 220 -3.43 -9.29 0.42
C VAL A 220 -2.83 -10.20 1.48
N ARG A 221 -2.25 -11.32 1.05
CA ARG A 221 -1.48 -12.22 1.91
C ARG A 221 -0.01 -12.08 1.54
N TYR A 222 0.83 -11.75 2.50
CA TYR A 222 2.27 -11.63 2.25
C TYR A 222 3.04 -12.70 3.02
N ALA A 223 4.15 -13.14 2.45
CA ALA A 223 5.11 -14.04 3.08
C ALA A 223 6.50 -13.43 2.99
N GLY A 224 7.25 -13.50 4.09
CA GLY A 224 8.56 -12.85 4.21
C GLY A 224 8.46 -11.38 4.61
N HIS A 225 9.53 -10.63 4.37
CA HIS A 225 9.60 -9.21 4.73
C HIS A 225 9.25 -8.35 3.51
N LEU A 226 7.97 -8.00 3.38
CA LEU A 226 7.48 -7.15 2.30
C LEU A 226 7.71 -5.68 2.63
N LYS A 227 8.56 -4.99 1.86
CA LYS A 227 8.84 -3.58 2.00
C LYS A 227 8.24 -2.77 0.84
N VAL A 228 7.49 -1.74 1.20
CA VAL A 228 6.75 -0.89 0.25
C VAL A 228 7.15 0.56 0.42
N TYR A 229 7.52 1.23 -0.67
CA TYR A 229 7.65 2.68 -0.73
C TYR A 229 6.47 3.26 -1.51
N GLY A 230 5.43 3.59 -0.79
CA GLY A 230 4.15 4.03 -1.38
C GLY A 230 2.96 3.62 -0.55
N GLY A 231 2.05 2.83 -1.13
CA GLY A 231 0.84 2.41 -0.44
C GLY A 231 0.30 1.06 -0.89
N VAL A 232 -0.29 0.34 0.06
CA VAL A 232 -1.08 -0.86 -0.19
C VAL A 232 -2.47 -0.63 0.38
N VAL A 233 -3.48 -0.80 -0.46
CA VAL A 233 -4.89 -0.69 -0.09
C VAL A 233 -5.58 -1.98 -0.46
N ALA A 234 -6.20 -2.66 0.49
CA ALA A 234 -7.01 -3.83 0.25
C ALA A 234 -8.45 -3.58 0.72
N GLN A 235 -9.44 -3.98 -0.08
CA GLN A 235 -10.83 -3.99 0.36
C GLN A 235 -11.10 -5.15 1.33
N GLY A 236 -10.36 -6.25 1.16
CA GLY A 236 -10.31 -7.36 2.09
C GLY A 236 -9.26 -7.16 3.19
N ALA A 237 -8.70 -8.25 3.68
CA ALA A 237 -7.71 -8.25 4.75
C ALA A 237 -6.28 -8.11 4.19
N ILE A 238 -5.38 -7.50 4.97
CA ILE A 238 -3.93 -7.58 4.76
C ILE A 238 -3.40 -8.45 5.88
N VAL A 239 -2.90 -9.64 5.54
CA VAL A 239 -2.51 -10.65 6.53
C VAL A 239 -1.15 -11.28 6.23
N ASP A 240 -0.43 -11.63 7.30
CA ASP A 240 0.75 -12.46 7.20
C ASP A 240 0.34 -13.90 6.82
N GLY A 241 0.84 -14.38 5.69
CA GLY A 241 0.63 -15.73 5.19
C GLY A 241 1.57 -16.79 5.81
N THR A 242 2.45 -16.38 6.73
CA THR A 242 3.50 -17.23 7.32
C THR A 242 3.31 -17.52 8.82
N ASN A 243 2.10 -17.31 9.34
CA ASN A 243 1.78 -17.54 10.77
C ASN A 243 2.68 -16.75 11.75
N GLY A 244 2.96 -15.49 11.43
CA GLY A 244 3.63 -14.57 12.35
C GLY A 244 5.13 -14.37 12.12
N SER A 245 5.70 -14.95 11.05
CA SER A 245 7.09 -14.68 10.66
C SER A 245 7.24 -13.64 9.54
N GLY A 246 6.14 -13.22 8.93
CA GLY A 246 6.12 -12.16 7.93
C GLY A 246 6.13 -10.76 8.54
N MET A 247 6.67 -9.81 7.80
CA MET A 247 6.64 -8.39 8.16
C MET A 247 6.22 -7.56 6.94
N LEU A 248 5.29 -6.64 7.15
CA LEU A 248 4.98 -5.60 6.19
C LEU A 248 5.52 -4.27 6.70
N GLU A 249 6.43 -3.67 5.93
CA GLU A 249 7.01 -2.36 6.20
C GLU A 249 6.60 -1.41 5.09
N ALA A 250 5.86 -0.35 5.44
CA ALA A 250 5.37 0.64 4.47
C ALA A 250 5.98 2.02 4.75
N TRP A 251 6.61 2.58 3.73
CA TRP A 251 7.17 3.92 3.73
C TRP A 251 6.29 4.83 2.89
N TYR A 252 5.82 5.91 3.47
CA TYR A 252 4.99 6.84 2.73
C TYR A 252 5.78 7.56 1.63
N ASN A 253 5.27 7.52 0.41
CA ASN A 253 5.84 8.28 -0.70
C ASN A 253 5.08 9.60 -0.86
N HIS A 254 5.73 10.72 -0.57
CA HIS A 254 5.16 12.05 -0.71
C HIS A 254 4.73 12.40 -2.13
N ASP A 255 5.42 11.86 -3.13
CA ASP A 255 5.11 12.15 -4.52
C ASP A 255 3.74 11.60 -4.92
N LEU A 256 3.27 10.54 -4.23
CA LEU A 256 1.90 10.03 -4.40
C LEU A 256 0.84 11.05 -3.98
N ARG A 257 1.09 11.83 -2.92
CA ARG A 257 0.19 12.89 -2.45
C ARG A 257 0.10 14.03 -3.44
N ASP A 258 1.23 14.39 -4.03
CA ASP A 258 1.32 15.51 -4.95
C ASP A 258 0.87 15.13 -6.38
N GLY A 259 0.37 13.90 -6.57
CA GLY A 259 -0.07 13.40 -7.86
C GLY A 259 1.09 13.08 -8.81
N LEU A 260 2.30 13.05 -8.30
CA LEU A 260 3.52 12.84 -9.04
C LEU A 260 4.02 11.41 -8.82
N VAL A 261 3.38 10.45 -9.48
CA VAL A 261 4.09 9.22 -9.82
C VAL A 261 4.78 9.49 -11.15
N GLN A 262 6.09 9.30 -11.22
CA GLN A 262 6.85 9.58 -12.43
C GLN A 262 6.15 9.02 -13.67
N GLY A 263 5.70 9.91 -14.55
CA GLY A 263 5.07 9.57 -15.81
C GLY A 263 3.54 9.39 -15.79
N MET A 264 2.86 9.49 -14.63
CA MET A 264 1.40 9.45 -14.61
C MET A 264 0.82 10.52 -13.67
N PRO A 265 0.00 11.44 -14.18
CA PRO A 265 -0.79 12.29 -13.30
C PRO A 265 -1.83 11.44 -12.57
N LEU A 266 -1.80 11.43 -11.23
CA LEU A 266 -2.85 10.84 -10.39
C LEU A 266 -4.12 11.72 -10.37
N VAL A 267 -4.05 12.90 -10.96
CA VAL A 267 -5.18 13.82 -11.10
C VAL A 267 -5.77 13.66 -12.48
N PHE A 268 -7.00 13.18 -12.53
CA PHE A 268 -7.76 13.08 -13.77
C PHE A 268 -8.72 14.24 -13.87
N VAL A 269 -8.67 14.93 -14.99
CA VAL A 269 -9.74 15.87 -15.35
C VAL A 269 -10.92 15.06 -15.86
N ALA A 270 -12.01 15.01 -15.07
CA ALA A 270 -13.23 14.36 -15.53
C ALA A 270 -13.71 15.04 -16.82
N PRO A 271 -14.14 14.27 -17.85
CA PRO A 271 -14.71 14.84 -19.05
C PRO A 271 -15.88 15.79 -18.69
N GLY A 272 -15.83 17.02 -19.15
CA GLY A 272 -16.84 18.05 -18.84
C GLY A 272 -16.52 18.95 -17.64
N SER A 273 -15.41 18.74 -16.93
CA SER A 273 -15.00 19.61 -15.81
C SER A 273 -14.26 20.89 -16.25
N TRP A 274 -13.96 21.06 -17.54
CA TRP A 274 -13.39 22.27 -18.09
C TRP A 274 -14.51 23.23 -18.49
N GLN A 275 -14.68 24.32 -17.73
CA GLN A 275 -15.37 25.53 -18.23
C GLN A 275 -14.29 26.57 -18.51
N ALA A 276 -14.07 26.86 -19.80
CA ALA A 276 -13.34 28.06 -20.17
C ALA A 276 -14.23 29.27 -19.80
N LYS A 277 -13.82 30.07 -18.83
CA LYS A 277 -14.34 31.43 -18.72
C LYS A 277 -13.68 32.24 -19.83
N ILE A 278 -14.45 32.54 -20.85
CA ILE A 278 -14.12 33.57 -21.86
C ILE A 278 -14.36 34.94 -21.23
#